data_4e6451cb3fe2aa13aa7cf29fba47bc53
#
_entry.id   4e6451cb3fe2aa13aa7cf29fba47bc53
#
_cell.length_a   1.000
_cell.length_b   1.000
_cell.length_c   1.000
_cell.angle_alpha   90.00
_cell.angle_beta   90.00
_cell.angle_gamma   90.00
#
_symmetry.space_group_name_H-M   'P 1'
#
loop_
_entity.id
_entity.type
_entity.pdbx_description
1 polymer ?
#
loop_
_entity_poly.entity_id
_entity_poly.type
_entity_poly.pdbx_seq_one_letter_code
_entity_poly.pdbx_strand_id
1 'polypeptide(L)'
;MHLVFVYGTLRKNECNAHVLGNAKCISSNAWIHGTLFDTGFGYPAITLSDSGKVYGEIYEVKAEDLPKLDELEGYIGPGADNLYERKNCLVMTEGGPVEVIIYTVDHNRDLCKKVISSGDWLRR
;
A
#
# COMPACT_ATOMS: atom_id res chain seq x y z
N MET A 1 5.49 -16.61 4.88
CA MET A 1 4.74 -15.41 5.31
C MET A 1 5.34 -14.17 4.67
N HIS A 2 4.52 -13.23 4.28
CA HIS A 2 4.93 -11.97 3.68
C HIS A 2 4.42 -10.81 4.51
N LEU A 3 5.23 -9.77 4.65
CA LEU A 3 4.80 -8.53 5.28
C LEU A 3 4.36 -7.56 4.18
N VAL A 4 3.15 -7.02 4.30
CA VAL A 4 2.55 -6.11 3.32
C VAL A 4 2.19 -4.80 3.99
N PHE A 5 2.64 -3.69 3.39
CA PHE A 5 2.26 -2.35 3.84
C PHE A 5 1.02 -1.91 3.07
N VAL A 6 -0.03 -1.59 3.81
CA VAL A 6 -1.29 -1.11 3.25
C VAL A 6 -1.52 0.34 3.67
N TYR A 7 -1.88 1.19 2.71
CA TYR A 7 -2.00 2.63 2.93
C TYR A 7 -3.36 3.20 2.51
N GLY A 8 -4.29 2.35 2.08
CA GLY A 8 -5.59 2.78 1.56
C GLY A 8 -6.74 1.88 1.99
N THR A 9 -7.45 1.34 1.01
CA THR A 9 -8.71 0.61 1.24
C THR A 9 -8.57 -0.72 1.98
N LEU A 10 -7.35 -1.24 2.10
CA LEU A 10 -7.05 -2.44 2.89
C LEU A 10 -6.80 -2.13 4.37
N ARG A 11 -6.71 -0.84 4.75
CA ARG A 11 -6.49 -0.45 6.14
C ARG A 11 -7.67 -0.86 7.01
N LYS A 12 -7.40 -0.98 8.33
CA LYS A 12 -8.41 -1.35 9.31
C LYS A 12 -9.67 -0.49 9.17
N ASN A 13 -10.82 -1.14 9.13
CA ASN A 13 -12.15 -0.53 8.99
C ASN A 13 -12.43 0.11 7.62
N GLU A 14 -11.53 -0.03 6.65
CA GLU A 14 -11.78 0.43 5.28
C GLU A 14 -12.52 -0.63 4.46
N CYS A 15 -13.02 -0.22 3.28
CA CYS A 15 -13.95 -1.04 2.49
C CYS A 15 -13.40 -2.39 2.04
N ASN A 16 -12.09 -2.52 1.87
CA ASN A 16 -11.43 -3.76 1.44
C ASN A 16 -10.66 -4.45 2.57
N ALA A 17 -10.81 -4.01 3.82
CA ALA A 17 -10.10 -4.62 4.94
C ALA A 17 -10.38 -6.12 5.06
N HIS A 18 -11.56 -6.57 4.69
CA HIS A 18 -11.95 -7.99 4.73
C HIS A 18 -11.09 -8.88 3.85
N VAL A 19 -10.45 -8.33 2.81
CA VAL A 19 -9.56 -9.10 1.91
C VAL A 19 -8.35 -9.64 2.66
N LEU A 20 -7.90 -8.93 3.72
CA LEU A 20 -6.81 -9.40 4.56
C LEU A 20 -7.22 -10.55 5.49
N GLY A 21 -8.54 -10.75 5.68
CA GLY A 21 -9.06 -11.84 6.50
C GLY A 21 -8.53 -11.78 7.94
N ASN A 22 -7.88 -12.86 8.35
CA ASN A 22 -7.29 -13.00 9.69
C ASN A 22 -5.80 -12.65 9.75
N ALA A 23 -5.29 -11.89 8.79
CA ALA A 23 -3.89 -11.48 8.77
C ALA A 23 -3.55 -10.71 10.05
N LYS A 24 -2.38 -11.00 10.61
CA LYS A 24 -1.93 -10.37 11.85
C LYS A 24 -1.38 -8.97 11.55
N CYS A 25 -1.86 -7.96 12.27
CA CYS A 25 -1.30 -6.62 12.20
C CYS A 25 0.03 -6.58 12.95
N ILE A 26 1.10 -6.33 12.23
CA ILE A 26 2.45 -6.25 12.79
C ILE A 26 2.74 -4.84 13.30
N SER A 27 2.25 -3.81 12.59
CA SER A 27 2.38 -2.43 13.01
C SER A 27 1.19 -1.62 12.53
N SER A 28 0.58 -0.88 13.45
CA SER A 28 -0.52 0.04 13.13
C SER A 28 -0.04 1.47 12.87
N ASN A 29 1.26 1.74 13.10
CA ASN A 29 1.87 3.07 12.96
C ASN A 29 3.13 2.97 12.10
N ALA A 30 2.95 2.66 10.83
CA ALA A 30 4.04 2.57 9.87
C ALA A 30 3.95 3.72 8.88
N TRP A 31 5.08 4.09 8.30
CA TRP A 31 5.11 5.12 7.26
C TRP A 31 6.29 4.91 6.31
N ILE A 32 6.15 5.44 5.10
CA ILE A 32 7.17 5.38 4.07
C ILE A 32 7.32 6.77 3.42
N HIS A 33 8.51 7.08 2.93
CA HIS A 33 8.71 8.29 2.13
C HIS A 33 8.02 8.16 0.78
N GLY A 34 7.14 9.10 0.48
CA GLY A 34 6.40 9.08 -0.77
C GLY A 34 5.31 10.15 -0.79
N THR A 35 4.55 10.14 -1.88
CA THR A 35 3.40 11.02 -2.07
C THR A 35 2.14 10.18 -2.26
N LEU A 36 1.11 10.51 -1.51
CA LEU A 36 -0.20 9.86 -1.60
C LEU A 36 -1.12 10.69 -2.47
N PHE A 37 -1.82 10.02 -3.38
CA PHE A 37 -2.77 10.67 -4.30
C PHE A 37 -4.15 10.05 -4.17
N ASP A 38 -5.17 10.87 -4.36
CA ASP A 38 -6.53 10.39 -4.59
C ASP A 38 -6.67 10.15 -6.10
N THR A 39 -7.09 8.95 -6.48
CA THR A 39 -7.32 8.62 -7.90
C THR A 39 -8.66 9.12 -8.41
N GLY A 40 -9.57 9.49 -7.52
CA GLY A 40 -10.95 9.83 -7.86
C GLY A 40 -11.87 8.63 -8.01
N PHE A 41 -11.37 7.41 -7.81
CA PHE A 41 -12.13 6.17 -7.96
C PHE A 41 -12.44 5.47 -6.64
N GLY A 42 -12.22 6.16 -5.51
CA GLY A 42 -12.50 5.60 -4.18
C GLY A 42 -11.32 4.87 -3.55
N TYR A 43 -10.14 4.95 -4.14
CA TYR A 43 -8.92 4.37 -3.60
C TYR A 43 -7.71 5.28 -3.89
N PRO A 44 -6.62 5.16 -3.11
CA PRO A 44 -5.44 5.98 -3.31
C PRO A 44 -4.41 5.33 -4.21
N ALA A 45 -3.44 6.13 -4.61
CA ALA A 45 -2.23 5.68 -5.29
C ALA A 45 -1.02 6.31 -4.58
N ILE A 46 0.12 5.64 -4.60
CA ILE A 46 1.36 6.12 -4.02
C ILE A 46 2.47 6.11 -5.05
N THR A 47 3.30 7.16 -5.01
CA THR A 47 4.61 7.17 -5.68
C THR A 47 5.68 7.26 -4.61
N LEU A 48 6.76 6.51 -4.78
CA LEU A 48 7.89 6.55 -3.84
C LEU A 48 8.77 7.77 -4.16
N SER A 49 9.26 8.44 -3.13
CA SER A 49 10.12 9.62 -3.27
C SER A 49 10.99 9.76 -2.03
N ASP A 50 11.91 10.74 -2.04
CA ASP A 50 12.80 11.00 -0.90
C ASP A 50 12.18 11.92 0.14
N SER A 51 11.00 12.45 -0.12
CA SER A 51 10.33 13.42 0.75
C SER A 51 8.87 13.06 0.94
N GLY A 52 8.28 13.64 1.99
CA GLY A 52 6.91 13.35 2.36
C GLY A 52 6.78 12.03 3.11
N LYS A 53 5.62 11.82 3.73
CA LYS A 53 5.31 10.60 4.46
C LYS A 53 3.94 10.10 4.07
N VAL A 54 3.84 8.79 3.84
CA VAL A 54 2.57 8.11 3.63
C VAL A 54 2.38 7.11 4.77
N TYR A 55 1.27 7.23 5.48
CA TYR A 55 0.98 6.44 6.68
C TYR A 55 0.15 5.22 6.34
N GLY A 56 0.37 4.14 7.08
CA GLY A 56 -0.36 2.91 6.88
C GLY A 56 -0.09 1.89 7.96
N GLU A 57 -0.42 0.64 7.64
CA GLU A 57 -0.26 -0.50 8.54
C GLU A 57 0.49 -1.62 7.84
N ILE A 58 1.17 -2.46 8.64
CA ILE A 58 1.85 -3.65 8.13
C ILE A 58 1.09 -4.88 8.62
N TYR A 59 0.76 -5.79 7.69
CA TYR A 59 0.11 -7.06 8.00
C TYR A 59 0.99 -8.23 7.54
N GLU A 60 0.97 -9.31 8.33
CA GLU A 60 1.60 -10.56 7.97
C GLU A 60 0.60 -11.40 7.19
N VAL A 61 0.91 -11.69 5.93
CA VAL A 61 0.03 -12.37 4.99
C VAL A 61 0.66 -13.70 4.59
N LYS A 62 -0.15 -14.76 4.57
CA LYS A 62 0.29 -16.07 4.11
C LYS A 62 0.56 -16.03 2.61
N ALA A 63 1.55 -16.82 2.16
CA ALA A 63 1.89 -16.92 0.75
C ALA A 63 0.67 -17.28 -0.12
N GLU A 64 -0.21 -18.15 0.39
CA GLU A 64 -1.43 -18.57 -0.31
C GLU A 64 -2.47 -17.47 -0.45
N ASP A 65 -2.41 -16.42 0.37
CA ASP A 65 -3.34 -15.28 0.34
C ASP A 65 -2.81 -14.11 -0.48
N LEU A 66 -1.53 -14.11 -0.81
CA LEU A 66 -0.92 -13.02 -1.59
C LEU A 66 -1.54 -12.85 -2.97
N PRO A 67 -1.91 -13.91 -3.72
CA PRO A 67 -2.60 -13.76 -5.00
C PRO A 67 -3.91 -12.99 -4.94
N LYS A 68 -4.61 -13.02 -3.80
CA LYS A 68 -5.86 -12.26 -3.61
C LYS A 68 -5.57 -10.75 -3.59
N LEU A 69 -4.47 -10.35 -2.96
CA LEU A 69 -4.04 -8.96 -2.94
C LEU A 69 -3.57 -8.51 -4.32
N ASP A 70 -2.81 -9.36 -5.01
CA ASP A 70 -2.36 -9.08 -6.37
C ASP A 70 -3.56 -8.84 -7.30
N GLU A 71 -4.59 -9.66 -7.20
CA GLU A 71 -5.81 -9.51 -8.00
C GLU A 71 -6.52 -8.20 -7.69
N LEU A 72 -6.68 -7.86 -6.41
CA LEU A 72 -7.31 -6.60 -5.99
C LEU A 72 -6.55 -5.38 -6.54
N GLU A 73 -5.21 -5.43 -6.52
CA GLU A 73 -4.35 -4.32 -6.96
C GLU A 73 -4.10 -4.33 -8.46
N GLY A 74 -4.63 -5.30 -9.18
CA GLY A 74 -4.42 -5.41 -10.63
C GLY A 74 -2.99 -5.73 -11.01
N TYR A 75 -2.29 -6.48 -10.17
CA TYR A 75 -0.92 -6.93 -10.43
C TYR A 75 -0.94 -8.34 -10.99
N ILE A 76 -0.49 -8.49 -12.25
CA ILE A 76 -0.48 -9.77 -12.98
C ILE A 76 0.86 -10.47 -12.82
N GLY A 77 1.95 -9.71 -12.87
CA GLY A 77 3.30 -10.23 -12.75
C GLY A 77 4.34 -9.23 -13.22
N PRO A 78 5.63 -9.52 -13.03
CA PRO A 78 6.70 -8.63 -13.46
C PRO A 78 6.65 -8.38 -14.98
N GLY A 79 6.68 -7.11 -15.39
CA GLY A 79 6.69 -6.72 -16.79
C GLY A 79 5.35 -6.84 -17.50
N ALA A 80 4.28 -7.25 -16.80
CA ALA A 80 2.94 -7.30 -17.37
C ALA A 80 2.28 -5.91 -17.37
N ASP A 81 1.09 -5.83 -17.98
CA ASP A 81 0.29 -4.60 -17.98
C ASP A 81 -0.47 -4.48 -16.66
N ASN A 82 0.21 -4.03 -15.62
CA ASN A 82 -0.31 -3.95 -14.26
C ASN A 82 -0.93 -2.61 -13.96
N LEU A 83 -2.04 -2.60 -13.21
CA LEU A 83 -2.59 -1.36 -12.66
C LEU A 83 -1.65 -0.80 -11.59
N TYR A 84 -1.26 -1.64 -10.61
CA TYR A 84 -0.25 -1.33 -9.61
C TYR A 84 0.93 -2.26 -9.77
N GLU A 85 2.15 -1.76 -9.53
CA GLU A 85 3.35 -2.60 -9.45
C GLU A 85 3.56 -3.06 -8.02
N ARG A 86 4.01 -4.30 -7.86
CA ARG A 86 4.36 -4.87 -6.55
C ARG A 86 5.86 -4.77 -6.35
N LYS A 87 6.28 -4.09 -5.30
CA LYS A 87 7.69 -3.85 -4.98
C LYS A 87 8.02 -4.25 -3.55
N ASN A 88 9.30 -4.52 -3.30
CA ASN A 88 9.83 -4.67 -1.94
C ASN A 88 10.52 -3.37 -1.56
N CYS A 89 10.28 -2.88 -0.36
CA CYS A 89 10.90 -1.66 0.13
C CYS A 89 10.96 -1.65 1.66
N LEU A 90 11.72 -0.70 2.22
CA LEU A 90 11.81 -0.49 3.66
C LEU A 90 10.76 0.52 4.08
N VAL A 91 10.02 0.18 5.12
CA VAL A 91 8.99 1.02 5.75
C VAL A 91 9.40 1.25 7.20
N MET A 92 9.19 2.47 7.68
CA MET A 92 9.55 2.82 9.05
C MET A 92 8.45 2.41 10.01
N THR A 93 8.85 1.85 11.14
CA THR A 93 7.97 1.50 12.26
C THR A 93 8.57 2.02 13.55
N GLU A 94 7.82 1.92 14.65
CA GLU A 94 8.33 2.28 15.97
C GLU A 94 9.57 1.45 16.36
N GLY A 95 9.66 0.23 15.87
CA GLY A 95 10.80 -0.67 16.11
C GLY A 95 11.94 -0.54 15.11
N GLY A 96 11.83 0.40 14.15
CA GLY A 96 12.84 0.60 13.11
C GLY A 96 12.34 0.20 11.72
N PRO A 97 13.24 0.19 10.69
CA PRO A 97 12.86 -0.15 9.33
C PRO A 97 12.54 -1.64 9.19
N VAL A 98 11.52 -1.94 8.39
CA VAL A 98 11.06 -3.30 8.10
C VAL A 98 10.89 -3.44 6.59
N GLU A 99 11.41 -4.53 6.02
CA GLU A 99 11.22 -4.82 4.60
C GLU A 99 9.82 -5.40 4.37
N VAL A 100 9.11 -4.81 3.42
CA VAL A 100 7.71 -5.15 3.13
C VAL A 100 7.45 -5.18 1.63
N ILE A 101 6.32 -5.80 1.26
CA ILE A 101 5.72 -5.69 -0.06
C ILE A 101 4.83 -4.46 -0.07
N ILE A 102 4.90 -3.66 -1.13
CA ILE A 102 4.03 -2.51 -1.36
C ILE A 102 3.56 -2.47 -2.81
N TYR A 103 2.35 -1.97 -3.03
CA TYR A 103 1.79 -1.77 -4.38
C TYR A 103 1.85 -0.29 -4.72
N THR A 104 2.53 0.07 -5.81
CA THR A 104 2.78 1.47 -6.21
C THR A 104 2.31 1.74 -7.64
N VAL A 105 2.21 3.02 -7.99
CA VAL A 105 1.85 3.45 -9.35
C VAL A 105 2.94 4.29 -10.00
N ASP A 106 4.20 4.10 -9.62
CA ASP A 106 5.31 4.85 -10.21
C ASP A 106 5.36 4.71 -11.75
N HIS A 107 4.91 3.57 -12.27
CA HIS A 107 4.83 3.27 -13.70
C HIS A 107 3.55 3.81 -14.37
N ASN A 108 2.54 4.20 -13.59
CA ASN A 108 1.22 4.60 -14.11
C ASN A 108 0.74 5.84 -13.37
N ARG A 109 1.38 6.97 -13.66
CA ARG A 109 1.11 8.24 -12.96
C ARG A 109 -0.20 8.90 -13.36
N ASP A 110 -0.92 8.34 -14.35
CA ASP A 110 -2.25 8.83 -14.74
C ASP A 110 -3.27 8.68 -13.61
N LEU A 111 -3.02 7.77 -12.66
CA LEU A 111 -3.84 7.60 -11.47
C LEU A 111 -3.61 8.70 -10.41
N CYS A 112 -2.54 9.48 -10.55
CA CYS A 112 -2.17 10.51 -9.58
C CYS A 112 -2.93 11.80 -9.86
N LYS A 113 -4.21 11.86 -9.46
CA LYS A 113 -5.09 12.98 -9.79
C LYS A 113 -4.98 14.13 -8.80
N LYS A 114 -4.99 13.84 -7.49
CA LYS A 114 -4.97 14.88 -6.46
C LYS A 114 -4.08 14.45 -5.29
N VAL A 115 -3.14 15.30 -4.91
CA VAL A 115 -2.27 15.03 -3.75
C VAL A 115 -3.09 15.05 -2.47
N ILE A 116 -2.86 14.03 -1.62
CA ILE A 116 -3.39 14.00 -0.26
C ILE A 116 -2.26 14.50 0.65
N SER A 117 -2.31 15.78 0.99
CA SER A 117 -1.20 16.44 1.69
C SER A 117 -0.92 15.89 3.08
N SER A 118 -1.92 15.31 3.75
CA SER A 118 -1.72 14.66 5.04
C SER A 118 -0.87 13.38 4.94
N GLY A 119 -0.79 12.76 3.75
CA GLY A 119 -0.16 11.46 3.58
C GLY A 119 -0.94 10.32 4.22
N ASP A 120 -2.16 10.57 4.66
CA ASP A 120 -2.98 9.61 5.39
C ASP A 120 -4.35 9.51 4.73
N TRP A 121 -4.64 8.33 4.15
CA TRP A 121 -5.93 8.08 3.48
C TRP A 121 -7.13 8.34 4.40
N LEU A 122 -6.97 8.07 5.70
CA LEU A 122 -8.04 8.26 6.69
C LEU A 122 -8.28 9.74 7.03
N ARG A 123 -7.40 10.64 6.61
CA ARG A 123 -7.46 12.08 6.89
C ARG A 123 -7.41 12.91 5.61
N ARG A 124 -7.89 12.36 4.53
CA ARG A 124 -7.93 13.06 3.25
C ARG A 124 -9.01 14.12 3.18
#